data_1e82b71155c08df2a251e628ad13a916
#
_entry.id   1e82b71155c08df2a251e628ad13a916
#
_cell.length_a   1.000
_cell.length_b   1.000
_cell.length_c   1.000
_cell.angle_alpha   90.00
_cell.angle_beta   90.00
_cell.angle_gamma   90.00
#
_symmetry.space_group_name_H-M   'P 1'
#
loop_
_entity.id
_entity.type
_entity.pdbx_description
1 polymer ?
#
loop_
_entity_poly.entity_id
_entity_poly.type
_entity_poly.pdbx_seq_one_letter_code
_entity_poly.pdbx_strand_id
1 'polypeptide(L)'
;MRLSLFEDHLKPSSPLDWRAAVRAVFVFSGSALIQDSTGKSHQLTEHACVFLEGSVRIEGEAQLWTFELSRTASSDMTEEEQSRCIMSHDVGLENDHSIIFRMDRVEFPQGMVTPKHGHKGPGIRRLYAGRLVAEIGQDIRRINQGDAWFETGHEPVVGKNIAPFSGFVRAMALPADLLGKTSFIAWNDEEAAKPRGTQRTEYFDQLVIV
;
A
#
# COMPACT_ATOMS: atom_id res chain seq x y z
N MET A 1 -5.77 -15.22 -3.97
CA MET A 1 -4.54 -14.49 -3.56
C MET A 1 -4.89 -13.48 -2.48
N ARG A 2 -3.98 -13.19 -1.57
CA ARG A 2 -4.20 -12.27 -0.44
C ARG A 2 -3.24 -11.10 -0.48
N LEU A 3 -3.77 -9.91 -0.19
CA LEU A 3 -3.00 -8.70 0.12
C LEU A 3 -3.22 -8.38 1.61
N SER A 4 -2.14 -8.29 2.36
CA SER A 4 -2.16 -8.04 3.80
C SER A 4 -1.31 -6.81 4.14
N LEU A 5 -1.70 -6.09 5.18
CA LEU A 5 -0.96 -4.96 5.75
C LEU A 5 -0.60 -5.29 7.19
N PHE A 6 0.68 -5.17 7.49
CA PHE A 6 1.24 -5.30 8.84
C PHE A 6 1.79 -3.96 9.31
N GLU A 7 1.80 -3.79 10.61
CA GLU A 7 2.51 -2.75 11.33
C GLU A 7 3.61 -3.39 12.14
N ASP A 8 4.86 -3.01 11.84
CA ASP A 8 6.04 -3.59 12.46
C ASP A 8 6.80 -2.51 13.23
N HIS A 9 7.22 -2.83 14.45
CA HIS A 9 7.97 -1.95 15.33
C HIS A 9 9.39 -2.48 15.54
N LEU A 10 10.36 -1.90 14.81
CA LEU A 10 11.76 -2.26 14.97
C LEU A 10 12.35 -1.66 16.24
N LYS A 11 13.05 -2.49 17.01
CA LYS A 11 13.81 -2.10 18.19
C LYS A 11 15.32 -2.28 17.90
N PRO A 12 16.20 -1.37 18.34
CA PRO A 12 17.62 -1.37 17.95
C PRO A 12 18.38 -2.68 18.19
N SER A 13 17.97 -3.47 19.18
CA SER A 13 18.66 -4.72 19.57
C SER A 13 17.86 -5.99 19.22
N SER A 14 16.81 -5.88 18.42
CA SER A 14 15.92 -7.00 18.09
C SER A 14 15.58 -6.99 16.60
N PRO A 15 16.49 -7.52 15.76
CA PRO A 15 16.23 -7.59 14.32
C PRO A 15 15.04 -8.49 14.01
N LEU A 16 14.38 -8.20 12.89
CA LEU A 16 13.32 -9.04 12.33
C LEU A 16 13.89 -9.86 11.17
N ASP A 17 13.66 -11.16 11.22
CA ASP A 17 13.98 -12.07 10.12
C ASP A 17 12.67 -12.56 9.49
N TRP A 18 12.38 -12.10 8.28
CA TRP A 18 11.17 -12.48 7.56
C TRP A 18 11.43 -13.60 6.56
N ARG A 19 10.48 -14.54 6.51
CA ARG A 19 10.47 -15.63 5.50
C ARG A 19 10.26 -15.08 4.10
N ALA A 20 10.51 -15.94 3.11
CA ALA A 20 10.33 -15.59 1.71
C ALA A 20 8.87 -15.22 1.40
N ALA A 21 8.67 -14.01 0.89
CA ALA A 21 7.40 -13.48 0.40
C ALA A 21 7.64 -12.28 -0.52
N VAL A 22 6.58 -11.81 -1.17
CA VAL A 22 6.57 -10.57 -1.94
C VAL A 22 6.06 -9.45 -1.07
N ARG A 23 6.86 -8.40 -0.87
CA ARG A 23 6.57 -7.31 0.05
C ARG A 23 6.88 -5.94 -0.51
N ALA A 24 6.07 -4.96 -0.08
CA ALA A 24 6.40 -3.54 -0.10
C ALA A 24 6.58 -3.08 1.35
N VAL A 25 7.75 -2.55 1.68
CA VAL A 25 8.05 -2.04 3.02
C VAL A 25 8.17 -0.53 2.96
N PHE A 26 7.25 0.15 3.64
CA PHE A 26 7.23 1.61 3.79
C PHE A 26 7.67 1.99 5.19
N VAL A 27 8.63 2.89 5.32
CA VAL A 27 9.06 3.44 6.61
C VAL A 27 8.13 4.59 6.99
N PHE A 28 7.26 4.36 7.97
CA PHE A 28 6.37 5.40 8.50
C PHE A 28 7.14 6.41 9.36
N SER A 29 8.05 5.92 10.22
CA SER A 29 8.93 6.78 11.04
C SER A 29 10.23 6.05 11.37
N GLY A 30 11.30 6.80 11.62
CA GLY A 30 12.61 6.27 11.95
C GLY A 30 13.45 5.84 10.75
N SER A 31 14.29 4.84 10.93
CA SER A 31 15.16 4.30 9.87
C SER A 31 15.37 2.81 9.99
N ALA A 32 15.54 2.13 8.85
CA ALA A 32 15.75 0.70 8.76
C ALA A 32 16.86 0.36 7.79
N LEU A 33 17.66 -0.65 8.12
CA LEU A 33 18.57 -1.33 7.22
C LEU A 33 17.97 -2.70 6.89
N ILE A 34 17.68 -2.94 5.62
CA ILE A 34 17.12 -4.20 5.14
C ILE A 34 18.16 -4.91 4.30
N GLN A 35 18.48 -6.14 4.65
CA GLN A 35 19.33 -7.02 3.87
C GLN A 35 18.47 -8.12 3.24
N ASP A 36 18.46 -8.20 1.91
CA ASP A 36 17.73 -9.23 1.18
C ASP A 36 18.53 -10.53 1.06
N SER A 37 17.87 -11.59 0.57
CA SER A 37 18.47 -12.93 0.42
C SER A 37 19.62 -12.98 -0.58
N THR A 38 19.84 -11.95 -1.39
CA THR A 38 20.99 -11.81 -2.29
C THR A 38 22.21 -11.16 -1.63
N GLY A 39 22.05 -10.67 -0.40
CA GLY A 39 23.06 -9.92 0.35
C GLY A 39 23.04 -8.41 0.04
N LYS A 40 22.14 -7.93 -0.81
CA LYS A 40 21.98 -6.51 -1.08
C LYS A 40 21.36 -5.81 0.13
N SER A 41 21.89 -4.65 0.47
CA SER A 41 21.41 -3.83 1.59
C SER A 41 20.69 -2.58 1.10
N HIS A 42 19.57 -2.25 1.75
CA HIS A 42 18.76 -1.07 1.51
C HIS A 42 18.68 -0.25 2.78
N GLN A 43 19.27 0.94 2.78
CA GLN A 43 19.12 1.91 3.87
C GLN A 43 17.88 2.75 3.59
N LEU A 44 16.89 2.65 4.47
CA LEU A 44 15.62 3.37 4.34
C LEU A 44 15.45 4.37 5.48
N THR A 45 14.90 5.52 5.14
CA THR A 45 14.52 6.57 6.08
C THR A 45 13.02 6.84 5.95
N GLU A 46 12.50 7.70 6.79
CA GLU A 46 11.08 8.09 6.81
C GLU A 46 10.53 8.38 5.40
N HIS A 47 9.37 7.82 5.10
CA HIS A 47 8.64 7.88 3.83
C HIS A 47 9.35 7.20 2.63
N ALA A 48 10.46 6.52 2.84
CA ALA A 48 11.03 5.64 1.82
C ALA A 48 10.24 4.32 1.73
N CYS A 49 10.28 3.70 0.55
CA CYS A 49 9.67 2.40 0.31
C CYS A 49 10.59 1.53 -0.54
N VAL A 50 10.57 0.22 -0.29
CA VAL A 50 11.30 -0.77 -1.08
C VAL A 50 10.40 -1.95 -1.44
N PHE A 51 10.61 -2.48 -2.64
CA PHE A 51 10.07 -3.77 -3.08
C PHE A 51 11.06 -4.88 -2.71
N LEU A 52 10.54 -5.99 -2.18
CA LEU A 52 11.34 -7.14 -1.75
C LEU A 52 10.68 -8.43 -2.19
N GLU A 53 11.51 -9.35 -2.67
CA GLU A 53 11.15 -10.76 -2.89
C GLU A 53 12.11 -11.65 -2.10
N GLY A 54 11.57 -12.70 -1.50
CA GLY A 54 12.37 -13.63 -0.73
C GLY A 54 12.43 -13.31 0.76
N SER A 55 13.36 -13.96 1.45
CA SER A 55 13.62 -13.72 2.87
C SER A 55 14.47 -12.46 3.06
N VAL A 56 14.24 -11.76 4.16
CA VAL A 56 14.97 -10.53 4.48
C VAL A 56 15.26 -10.45 5.97
N ARG A 57 16.36 -9.79 6.31
CA ARG A 57 16.73 -9.39 7.66
C ARG A 57 16.62 -7.88 7.78
N ILE A 58 15.96 -7.40 8.83
CA ILE A 58 15.69 -5.98 9.05
C ILE A 58 16.22 -5.57 10.41
N GLU A 59 16.97 -4.49 10.45
CA GLU A 59 17.56 -3.90 11.64
C GLU A 59 17.27 -2.39 11.66
N GLY A 60 17.23 -1.80 12.85
CA GLY A 60 17.04 -0.35 13.02
C GLY A 60 16.13 0.02 14.15
N GLU A 61 15.68 1.28 14.12
CA GLU A 61 14.65 1.82 15.01
C GLU A 61 13.62 2.52 14.13
N ALA A 62 12.47 1.88 13.91
CA ALA A 62 11.46 2.34 12.98
C ALA A 62 10.08 1.75 13.26
N GLN A 63 9.07 2.47 12.82
CA GLN A 63 7.74 1.92 12.57
C GLN A 63 7.59 1.69 11.06
N LEU A 64 7.35 0.45 10.68
CA LEU A 64 7.17 0.06 9.28
C LEU A 64 5.71 -0.28 8.98
N TRP A 65 5.30 -0.04 7.75
CA TRP A 65 4.07 -0.56 7.19
C TRP A 65 4.43 -1.50 6.06
N THR A 66 4.18 -2.79 6.30
CA THR A 66 4.54 -3.85 5.37
C THR A 66 3.29 -4.35 4.67
N PHE A 67 3.27 -4.22 3.36
CA PHE A 67 2.24 -4.80 2.50
C PHE A 67 2.79 -6.09 1.92
N GLU A 68 2.12 -7.21 2.21
CA GLU A 68 2.52 -8.53 1.74
C GLU A 68 1.50 -9.11 0.77
N LEU A 69 2.00 -9.65 -0.33
CA LEU A 69 1.22 -10.37 -1.31
C LEU A 69 1.53 -11.87 -1.19
N SER A 70 0.52 -12.71 -0.95
CA SER A 70 0.68 -14.14 -0.73
C SER A 70 -0.42 -14.96 -1.43
N ARG A 71 -0.10 -16.22 -1.81
CA ARG A 71 -1.11 -17.15 -2.37
C ARG A 71 -2.01 -17.78 -1.30
N THR A 72 -1.50 -17.96 -0.11
CA THR A 72 -2.21 -18.57 1.01
C THR A 72 -2.56 -17.53 2.06
N ALA A 73 -3.56 -17.82 2.88
CA ALA A 73 -3.74 -17.06 4.11
C ALA A 73 -2.40 -17.10 4.85
N SER A 74 -1.83 -15.94 5.12
CA SER A 74 -0.59 -15.78 5.88
C SER A 74 -0.83 -16.25 7.33
N SER A 75 -0.92 -17.57 7.50
CA SER A 75 -1.07 -18.20 8.82
C SER A 75 0.23 -18.23 9.61
N ASP A 76 1.34 -17.84 8.96
CA ASP A 76 2.70 -18.00 9.50
C ASP A 76 3.36 -16.69 9.93
N MET A 77 2.72 -15.54 9.74
CA MET A 77 3.05 -14.38 10.53
C MET A 77 2.39 -14.59 11.90
N THR A 78 3.05 -15.38 12.75
CA THR A 78 2.77 -15.35 14.17
C THR A 78 2.76 -13.87 14.58
N GLU A 79 1.78 -13.47 15.39
CA GLU A 79 1.84 -12.19 16.08
C GLU A 79 3.13 -12.21 16.92
N GLU A 80 4.23 -11.86 16.26
CA GLU A 80 5.47 -11.59 16.94
C GLU A 80 5.24 -10.29 17.73
N GLU A 81 5.85 -10.17 18.88
CA GLU A 81 5.72 -8.98 19.74
C GLU A 81 5.98 -7.64 19.01
N GLN A 82 6.59 -7.70 17.83
CA GLN A 82 6.98 -6.55 17.03
C GLN A 82 6.15 -6.37 15.74
N SER A 83 5.27 -7.32 15.40
CA SER A 83 4.49 -7.29 14.13
C SER A 83 3.01 -7.56 14.39
N ARG A 84 2.14 -6.72 13.85
CA ARG A 84 0.69 -6.84 13.98
C ARG A 84 0.02 -6.76 12.62
N CYS A 85 -0.83 -7.75 12.30
CA CYS A 85 -1.69 -7.67 11.12
C CYS A 85 -2.79 -6.62 11.34
N ILE A 86 -2.82 -5.60 10.50
CA ILE A 86 -3.82 -4.52 10.53
C ILE A 86 -5.02 -4.87 9.66
N MET A 87 -4.76 -5.47 8.49
CA MET A 87 -5.78 -5.75 7.49
C MET A 87 -5.32 -6.86 6.55
N SER A 88 -6.25 -7.70 6.11
CA SER A 88 -5.95 -8.75 5.13
C SER A 88 -7.20 -9.03 4.29
N HIS A 89 -7.08 -8.98 2.96
CA HIS A 89 -8.17 -9.18 2.02
C HIS A 89 -7.77 -10.12 0.89
N ASP A 90 -8.73 -10.89 0.44
CA ASP A 90 -8.64 -11.63 -0.82
C ASP A 90 -8.73 -10.65 -2.00
N VAL A 91 -7.84 -10.81 -2.98
CA VAL A 91 -7.77 -9.91 -4.14
C VAL A 91 -8.25 -10.55 -5.45
N GLY A 92 -8.74 -11.81 -5.40
CA GLY A 92 -9.46 -12.45 -6.51
C GLY A 92 -8.63 -12.70 -7.77
N LEU A 93 -7.30 -12.78 -7.68
CA LEU A 93 -6.38 -12.96 -8.82
C LEU A 93 -5.69 -14.35 -8.81
N GLU A 94 -6.37 -15.37 -8.28
CA GLU A 94 -5.80 -16.70 -8.05
C GLU A 94 -5.48 -17.45 -9.34
N ASN A 95 -6.16 -17.12 -10.44
CA ASN A 95 -6.01 -17.76 -11.74
C ASN A 95 -4.95 -17.10 -12.63
N ASP A 96 -4.42 -15.95 -12.21
CA ASP A 96 -3.40 -15.26 -12.96
C ASP A 96 -2.01 -15.86 -12.65
N HIS A 97 -1.23 -16.13 -13.69
CA HIS A 97 0.15 -16.60 -13.54
C HIS A 97 1.12 -15.49 -13.15
N SER A 98 0.76 -14.26 -13.48
CA SER A 98 1.53 -13.06 -13.15
C SER A 98 0.60 -11.89 -12.91
N ILE A 99 0.94 -11.08 -11.94
CA ILE A 99 0.22 -9.86 -11.59
C ILE A 99 1.22 -8.72 -11.39
N ILE A 100 0.71 -7.51 -11.36
CA ILE A 100 1.50 -6.35 -10.94
C ILE A 100 1.28 -6.12 -9.45
N PHE A 101 2.36 -6.04 -8.71
CA PHE A 101 2.37 -5.45 -7.38
C PHE A 101 2.89 -4.02 -7.51
N ARG A 102 2.03 -3.05 -7.22
CA ARG A 102 2.32 -1.61 -7.34
C ARG A 102 2.22 -0.94 -5.99
N MET A 103 3.18 -0.06 -5.71
CA MET A 103 3.15 0.81 -4.54
C MET A 103 3.30 2.26 -4.96
N ASP A 104 2.42 3.11 -4.48
CA ASP A 104 2.50 4.56 -4.68
C ASP A 104 2.07 5.34 -3.43
N ARG A 105 2.46 6.62 -3.42
CA ARG A 105 2.04 7.62 -2.47
C ARG A 105 1.15 8.62 -3.19
N VAL A 106 0.03 8.98 -2.57
CA VAL A 106 -0.92 9.97 -3.10
C VAL A 106 -1.10 11.07 -2.07
N GLU A 107 -0.90 12.30 -2.50
CA GLU A 107 -0.91 13.51 -1.67
C GLU A 107 -2.01 14.48 -2.12
N PHE A 108 -2.69 15.04 -1.14
CA PHE A 108 -3.84 15.90 -1.31
C PHE A 108 -3.53 17.29 -0.74
N PRO A 109 -3.48 18.35 -1.57
CA PRO A 109 -3.51 19.72 -1.07
C PRO A 109 -4.81 20.01 -0.31
N GLN A 110 -4.80 21.12 0.43
CA GLN A 110 -5.97 21.57 1.19
C GLN A 110 -7.23 21.67 0.32
N GLY A 111 -8.33 21.10 0.81
CA GLY A 111 -9.64 21.18 0.16
C GLY A 111 -9.77 20.37 -1.13
N MET A 112 -8.74 19.61 -1.51
CA MET A 112 -8.78 18.79 -2.72
C MET A 112 -9.87 17.71 -2.60
N VAL A 113 -10.65 17.57 -3.67
CA VAL A 113 -11.64 16.50 -3.86
C VAL A 113 -11.29 15.77 -5.15
N THR A 114 -11.18 14.45 -5.10
CA THR A 114 -10.95 13.66 -6.32
C THR A 114 -12.20 13.61 -7.19
N PRO A 115 -12.07 13.51 -8.51
CA PRO A 115 -13.16 13.04 -9.35
C PRO A 115 -13.70 11.72 -8.82
N LYS A 116 -14.98 11.43 -9.05
CA LYS A 116 -15.53 10.11 -8.77
C LYS A 116 -14.91 9.09 -9.72
N HIS A 117 -14.31 8.04 -9.17
CA HIS A 117 -13.50 7.10 -9.93
C HIS A 117 -13.52 5.71 -9.33
N GLY A 118 -13.03 4.74 -10.07
CA GLY A 118 -12.66 3.40 -9.63
C GLY A 118 -11.22 3.07 -10.04
N HIS A 119 -10.84 1.83 -9.78
CA HIS A 119 -9.54 1.29 -10.15
C HIS A 119 -9.67 -0.05 -10.87
N LYS A 120 -8.69 -0.39 -11.70
CA LYS A 120 -8.63 -1.67 -12.43
C LYS A 120 -8.09 -2.83 -11.57
N GLY A 121 -8.16 -2.72 -10.26
CA GLY A 121 -7.79 -3.78 -9.33
C GLY A 121 -7.84 -3.32 -7.90
N PRO A 122 -7.85 -4.29 -6.97
CA PRO A 122 -7.95 -4.04 -5.55
C PRO A 122 -6.66 -3.48 -4.95
N GLY A 123 -6.79 -2.90 -3.76
CA GLY A 123 -5.62 -2.47 -3.00
C GLY A 123 -5.95 -2.03 -1.59
N ILE A 124 -4.94 -2.03 -0.74
CA ILE A 124 -4.96 -1.51 0.61
C ILE A 124 -4.29 -0.14 0.63
N ARG A 125 -4.88 0.80 1.36
CA ARG A 125 -4.35 2.14 1.60
C ARG A 125 -4.15 2.34 3.09
N ARG A 126 -3.18 3.19 3.44
CA ARG A 126 -2.98 3.65 4.82
C ARG A 126 -2.61 5.12 4.85
N LEU A 127 -3.32 5.91 5.64
CA LEU A 127 -3.11 7.36 5.75
C LEU A 127 -1.88 7.64 6.61
N TYR A 128 -0.83 8.23 6.02
CA TYR A 128 0.39 8.57 6.78
C TYR A 128 0.35 10.00 7.33
N ALA A 129 -0.50 10.87 6.79
CA ALA A 129 -0.63 12.25 7.26
C ALA A 129 -2.03 12.81 7.01
N GLY A 130 -2.49 13.69 7.89
CA GLY A 130 -3.71 14.47 7.73
C GLY A 130 -4.99 13.71 8.03
N ARG A 131 -6.07 14.09 7.33
CA ARG A 131 -7.41 13.51 7.48
C ARG A 131 -8.17 13.57 6.16
N LEU A 132 -8.85 12.49 5.81
CA LEU A 132 -9.71 12.40 4.64
C LEU A 132 -11.14 12.07 5.04
N VAL A 133 -12.08 12.47 4.18
CA VAL A 133 -13.39 11.81 4.06
C VAL A 133 -13.35 11.04 2.76
N ALA A 134 -13.61 9.74 2.81
CA ALA A 134 -13.70 8.88 1.63
C ALA A 134 -15.13 8.37 1.48
N GLU A 135 -15.70 8.57 0.30
CA GLU A 135 -16.92 7.92 -0.15
C GLU A 135 -16.50 6.69 -0.95
N ILE A 136 -16.87 5.49 -0.51
CA ILE A 136 -16.49 4.21 -1.12
C ILE A 136 -17.78 3.42 -1.33
N GLY A 137 -18.24 3.32 -2.57
CA GLY A 137 -19.55 2.77 -2.87
C GLY A 137 -20.67 3.61 -2.24
N GLN A 138 -21.33 3.05 -1.24
CA GLN A 138 -22.39 3.72 -0.45
C GLN A 138 -21.91 4.15 0.94
N ASP A 139 -20.69 3.77 1.33
CA ASP A 139 -20.12 4.08 2.64
C ASP A 139 -19.44 5.45 2.62
N ILE A 140 -19.61 6.22 3.69
CA ILE A 140 -18.84 7.45 3.95
C ILE A 140 -18.02 7.23 5.21
N ARG A 141 -16.72 7.38 5.09
CA ARG A 141 -15.77 7.14 6.19
C ARG A 141 -14.90 8.36 6.44
N ARG A 142 -14.69 8.70 7.71
CA ARG A 142 -13.59 9.56 8.12
C ARG A 142 -12.37 8.68 8.33
N ILE A 143 -11.26 9.10 7.74
CA ILE A 143 -9.98 8.39 7.79
C ILE A 143 -8.98 9.34 8.44
N ASN A 144 -8.42 8.94 9.56
CA ASN A 144 -7.41 9.66 10.30
C ASN A 144 -6.02 9.07 10.03
N GLN A 145 -4.98 9.79 10.41
CA GLN A 145 -3.61 9.28 10.33
C GLN A 145 -3.50 7.92 11.05
N GLY A 146 -2.91 6.95 10.38
CA GLY A 146 -2.77 5.57 10.84
C GLY A 146 -3.92 4.64 10.44
N ASP A 147 -5.09 5.17 10.06
CA ASP A 147 -6.19 4.34 9.58
C ASP A 147 -5.87 3.73 8.22
N ALA A 148 -6.31 2.48 8.04
CA ALA A 148 -6.20 1.75 6.78
C ALA A 148 -7.59 1.42 6.20
N TRP A 149 -7.66 1.30 4.88
CA TRP A 149 -8.88 0.85 4.20
C TRP A 149 -8.56 0.07 2.93
N PHE A 150 -9.50 -0.76 2.56
CA PHE A 150 -9.45 -1.57 1.35
C PHE A 150 -10.45 -1.04 0.32
N GLU A 151 -10.07 -1.06 -0.95
CA GLU A 151 -10.94 -0.84 -2.10
C GLU A 151 -10.79 -2.01 -3.06
N THR A 152 -11.91 -2.56 -3.52
CA THR A 152 -11.92 -3.68 -4.50
C THR A 152 -11.51 -3.21 -5.89
N GLY A 153 -11.64 -1.91 -6.15
CA GLY A 153 -11.42 -1.27 -7.44
C GLY A 153 -12.69 -1.05 -8.26
N HIS A 154 -13.74 -1.83 -8.01
CA HIS A 154 -14.99 -1.75 -8.79
C HIS A 154 -15.99 -0.72 -8.26
N GLU A 155 -15.96 -0.43 -6.96
CA GLU A 155 -16.80 0.59 -6.35
C GLU A 155 -16.34 2.01 -6.73
N PRO A 156 -17.31 2.96 -6.86
CA PRO A 156 -16.98 4.36 -7.05
C PRO A 156 -16.36 4.94 -5.77
N VAL A 157 -15.30 5.72 -5.93
CA VAL A 157 -14.58 6.36 -4.84
C VAL A 157 -14.50 7.86 -5.05
N VAL A 158 -14.72 8.65 -3.99
CA VAL A 158 -14.40 10.07 -3.90
C VAL A 158 -13.61 10.32 -2.62
N GLY A 159 -12.41 10.85 -2.74
CA GLY A 159 -11.57 11.27 -1.62
C GLY A 159 -11.61 12.78 -1.43
N LYS A 160 -11.87 13.25 -0.21
CA LYS A 160 -11.89 14.67 0.14
C LYS A 160 -10.91 14.95 1.27
N ASN A 161 -9.95 15.84 1.02
CA ASN A 161 -9.05 16.32 2.06
C ASN A 161 -9.74 17.35 2.97
N ILE A 162 -9.76 17.06 4.27
CA ILE A 162 -10.34 17.92 5.33
C ILE A 162 -9.28 18.45 6.29
N ALA A 163 -8.00 18.40 5.90
CA ALA A 163 -6.86 18.95 6.63
C ALA A 163 -6.07 19.91 5.73
N PRO A 164 -5.10 20.67 6.25
CA PRO A 164 -4.20 21.47 5.41
C PRO A 164 -3.44 20.67 4.35
N PHE A 165 -3.10 19.44 4.71
CA PHE A 165 -2.46 18.43 3.84
C PHE A 165 -2.93 17.05 4.28
N SER A 166 -3.05 16.11 3.35
CA SER A 166 -3.23 14.70 3.64
C SER A 166 -2.47 13.85 2.64
N GLY A 167 -1.99 12.69 3.09
CA GLY A 167 -1.29 11.76 2.23
C GLY A 167 -1.47 10.32 2.70
N PHE A 168 -1.62 9.41 1.73
CA PHE A 168 -1.65 7.98 1.98
C PHE A 168 -0.68 7.22 1.09
N VAL A 169 -0.25 6.08 1.54
CA VAL A 169 0.41 5.07 0.72
C VAL A 169 -0.60 4.01 0.30
N ARG A 170 -0.37 3.43 -0.88
CA ARG A 170 -1.27 2.46 -1.48
C ARG A 170 -0.49 1.32 -2.11
N ALA A 171 -0.82 0.09 -1.70
CA ALA A 171 -0.38 -1.13 -2.38
C ALA A 171 -1.55 -1.72 -3.17
N MET A 172 -1.33 -2.05 -4.44
CA MET A 172 -2.33 -2.59 -5.35
C MET A 172 -1.86 -3.89 -5.97
N ALA A 173 -2.79 -4.83 -6.11
CA ALA A 173 -2.64 -6.00 -6.96
C ALA A 173 -3.42 -5.76 -8.26
N LEU A 174 -2.74 -5.80 -9.41
CA LEU A 174 -3.30 -5.41 -10.69
C LEU A 174 -3.06 -6.50 -11.76
N PRO A 175 -3.93 -6.62 -12.78
CA PRO A 175 -3.67 -7.44 -13.95
C PRO A 175 -2.35 -7.07 -14.64
N ALA A 176 -1.62 -8.08 -15.15
CA ALA A 176 -0.28 -7.93 -15.73
C ALA A 176 -0.21 -6.96 -16.92
N ASP A 177 -1.30 -6.84 -17.69
CA ASP A 177 -1.41 -5.94 -18.85
C ASP A 177 -1.42 -4.45 -18.48
N LEU A 178 -1.50 -4.12 -17.18
CA LEU A 178 -1.47 -2.75 -16.66
C LEU A 178 -0.06 -2.26 -16.29
N LEU A 179 0.99 -3.04 -16.56
CA LEU A 179 2.37 -2.61 -16.29
C LEU A 179 2.66 -1.27 -16.99
N GLY A 180 3.10 -0.28 -16.21
CA GLY A 180 3.36 1.08 -16.69
C GLY A 180 2.11 1.89 -17.09
N LYS A 181 0.90 1.35 -16.90
CA LYS A 181 -0.36 2.02 -17.26
C LYS A 181 -1.13 2.46 -16.01
N THR A 182 -2.01 3.45 -16.19
CA THR A 182 -2.90 3.89 -15.10
C THR A 182 -3.94 2.82 -14.74
N SER A 183 -4.15 2.63 -13.44
CA SER A 183 -5.27 1.84 -12.92
C SER A 183 -6.54 2.65 -12.71
N PHE A 184 -6.46 3.98 -12.80
CA PHE A 184 -7.58 4.90 -12.57
C PHE A 184 -8.61 4.80 -13.70
N ILE A 185 -9.89 4.73 -13.33
CA ILE A 185 -11.04 4.76 -14.23
C ILE A 185 -11.98 5.86 -13.73
N ALA A 186 -12.16 6.92 -14.53
CA ALA A 186 -13.19 7.92 -14.22
C ALA A 186 -14.58 7.26 -14.31
N TRP A 187 -15.48 7.65 -13.42
CA TRP A 187 -16.80 7.05 -13.33
C TRP A 187 -17.67 7.29 -14.58
N ASN A 188 -17.49 8.45 -15.20
CA ASN A 188 -18.12 8.86 -16.46
C ASN A 188 -17.31 9.99 -17.11
N ASP A 189 -17.75 10.47 -18.27
CA ASP A 189 -17.08 11.53 -19.03
C ASP A 189 -17.01 12.86 -18.27
N GLU A 190 -18.03 13.19 -17.49
CA GLU A 190 -18.03 14.40 -16.64
C GLU A 190 -16.92 14.32 -15.59
N GLU A 191 -16.77 13.17 -14.93
CA GLU A 191 -15.71 12.96 -13.95
C GLU A 191 -14.31 12.88 -14.60
N ALA A 192 -14.22 12.37 -15.83
CA ALA A 192 -12.98 12.34 -16.59
C ALA A 192 -12.47 13.75 -16.95
N ALA A 193 -13.39 14.71 -17.14
CA ALA A 193 -13.06 16.10 -17.44
C ALA A 193 -12.61 16.91 -16.23
N LYS A 194 -12.84 16.44 -15.00
CA LYS A 194 -12.43 17.13 -13.77
C LYS A 194 -10.91 17.07 -13.56
N PRO A 195 -10.29 18.14 -13.03
CA PRO A 195 -8.87 18.13 -12.75
C PRO A 195 -8.52 17.13 -11.65
N ARG A 196 -7.41 16.42 -11.83
CA ARG A 196 -6.80 15.55 -10.81
C ARG A 196 -5.75 16.35 -10.04
N GLY A 197 -6.15 17.04 -8.99
CA GLY A 197 -5.24 17.90 -8.22
C GLY A 197 -4.39 17.15 -7.17
N THR A 198 -4.49 15.82 -7.07
CA THR A 198 -3.62 15.01 -6.24
C THR A 198 -2.25 14.82 -6.88
N GLN A 199 -1.20 14.79 -6.07
CA GLN A 199 0.14 14.41 -6.51
C GLN A 199 0.36 12.92 -6.25
N ARG A 200 0.92 12.21 -7.24
CA ARG A 200 1.24 10.78 -7.13
C ARG A 200 2.74 10.56 -7.31
N THR A 201 3.34 9.87 -6.36
CA THR A 201 4.72 9.36 -6.45
C THR A 201 4.67 7.86 -6.50
N GLU A 202 5.12 7.25 -7.57
CA GLU A 202 5.25 5.80 -7.70
C GLU A 202 6.57 5.36 -7.08
N TYR A 203 6.53 4.40 -6.17
CA TYR A 203 7.73 3.77 -5.61
C TYR A 203 8.21 2.64 -6.50
N PHE A 204 7.27 1.79 -6.94
CA PHE A 204 7.53 0.71 -7.89
C PHE A 204 6.26 0.21 -8.57
N ASP A 205 6.46 -0.45 -9.70
CA ASP A 205 5.45 -1.13 -10.53
C ASP A 205 6.10 -2.44 -11.01
N GLN A 206 5.91 -3.55 -10.28
CA GLN A 206 6.64 -4.79 -10.47
C GLN A 206 5.73 -5.92 -10.91
N LEU A 207 6.12 -6.60 -11.99
CA LEU A 207 5.50 -7.86 -12.38
C LEU A 207 5.99 -8.95 -11.42
N VAL A 208 5.06 -9.65 -10.80
CA VAL A 208 5.31 -10.74 -9.86
C VAL A 208 4.74 -12.02 -10.44
N ILE A 209 5.54 -13.09 -10.44
CA ILE A 209 5.08 -14.43 -10.76
C ILE A 209 4.50 -15.04 -9.49
N VAL A 210 3.27 -15.43 -9.54
CA VAL A 210 2.52 -15.91 -8.38
C VAL A 210 2.08 -17.35 -8.55
#